data_7096960b4313e87e8a062ef8a420b573
#
_entry.id   7096960b4313e87e8a062ef8a420b573
#
_cell.length_a   1.000
_cell.length_b   1.000
_cell.length_c   1.000
_cell.angle_alpha   90.00
_cell.angle_beta   90.00
_cell.angle_gamma   90.00
#
_symmetry.space_group_name_H-M   'P 1'
#
loop_
_entity.id
_entity.type
_entity.pdbx_description
1 polymer ?
#
loop_
_entity_poly.entity_id
_entity_poly.type
_entity_poly.pdbx_seq_one_letter_code
_entity_poly.pdbx_strand_id
1 'polypeptide(L)'
;MRALEVQSLTGPDGLAIVDRPEPVDDGRSVIIDVAYAGVSFPDLLQTKGMYQIRPEPPFIPGVEASGVVRSAPAGSDLVPGDRVAVWGSTCHAEVVAGNPDQVFKLPDEMSLAEGAAFVLNYQTAMFCLVDRGGLKAGESVLVLGAAGGVGTSAIQVAKGLGAGPIIGLVSTAEKAQVAAAAGADHTVLVSDNWKDEVLEITGGRGVDMTYDPVGGDRFLDGVRALARSGRLVVVGFAAGEIPTIKVNRLLLRNVSIVGAAWGEAIAADPALARDIHDRLIPLVQSGAVKPPIGQTFSFENAIDAFRSLDDRSATAKVLFEVAGE
;
A
#
# COMPACT_ATOMS: atom_id res chain seq x y z
N MET A 1 9.28 -14.42 22.20
CA MET A 1 9.39 -14.17 20.77
C MET A 1 10.26 -12.95 20.49
N ARG A 2 10.93 -12.90 19.36
CA ARG A 2 11.62 -11.70 18.90
C ARG A 2 10.60 -10.74 18.28
N ALA A 3 10.81 -9.45 18.47
CA ALA A 3 10.02 -8.39 17.86
C ALA A 3 10.91 -7.21 17.49
N LEU A 4 10.57 -6.50 16.40
CA LEU A 4 11.15 -5.21 16.10
C LEU A 4 10.38 -4.15 16.89
N GLU A 5 11.08 -3.31 17.64
CA GLU A 5 10.46 -2.36 18.55
C GLU A 5 11.02 -0.94 18.34
N VAL A 6 10.13 0.05 18.35
CA VAL A 6 10.49 1.46 18.36
C VAL A 6 10.83 1.86 19.79
N GLN A 7 12.11 2.15 20.06
CA GLN A 7 12.63 2.59 21.35
C GLN A 7 12.56 4.12 21.51
N SER A 8 12.65 4.84 20.37
CA SER A 8 12.58 6.30 20.32
C SER A 8 12.11 6.75 18.95
N LEU A 9 11.50 7.96 18.88
CA LEU A 9 10.95 8.52 17.65
C LEU A 9 12.02 9.21 16.78
N THR A 10 13.13 8.54 16.53
CA THR A 10 14.28 9.04 15.74
C THR A 10 14.38 8.42 14.35
N GLY A 11 13.31 7.82 13.85
CA GLY A 11 13.30 7.10 12.58
C GLY A 11 13.89 5.70 12.72
N PRO A 12 14.47 5.13 11.64
CA PRO A 12 15.02 3.77 11.66
C PRO A 12 16.07 3.54 12.75
N ASP A 13 16.81 4.57 13.15
CA ASP A 13 17.84 4.46 14.20
C ASP A 13 17.23 4.30 15.61
N GLY A 14 15.94 4.55 15.76
CA GLY A 14 15.20 4.30 16.99
C GLY A 14 14.64 2.89 17.13
N LEU A 15 14.89 2.01 16.16
CA LEU A 15 14.43 0.62 16.16
C LEU A 15 15.44 -0.31 16.81
N ALA A 16 14.94 -1.34 17.49
CA ALA A 16 15.76 -2.43 18.03
C ALA A 16 15.00 -3.76 17.94
N ILE A 17 15.73 -4.85 17.73
CA ILE A 17 15.20 -6.20 17.90
C ILE A 17 15.29 -6.57 19.38
N VAL A 18 14.16 -6.98 19.94
CA VAL A 18 14.03 -7.27 21.38
C VAL A 18 13.28 -8.58 21.60
N ASP A 19 13.49 -9.19 22.77
CA ASP A 19 12.67 -10.30 23.23
C ASP A 19 11.44 -9.78 23.97
N ARG A 20 10.26 -10.31 23.59
CA ARG A 20 8.96 -10.03 24.21
C ARG A 20 8.21 -11.32 24.50
N PRO A 21 7.33 -11.35 25.51
CA PRO A 21 6.38 -12.45 25.66
C PRO A 21 5.56 -12.62 24.38
N GLU A 22 5.20 -13.83 24.04
CA GLU A 22 4.22 -14.07 22.98
C GLU A 22 2.84 -13.54 23.39
N PRO A 23 1.98 -13.14 22.42
CA PRO A 23 0.60 -12.81 22.69
C PRO A 23 -0.10 -14.01 23.34
N VAL A 24 -0.95 -13.71 24.35
CA VAL A 24 -1.75 -14.77 25.00
C VAL A 24 -2.92 -15.10 24.09
N ASP A 25 -3.14 -16.40 23.86
CA ASP A 25 -4.37 -16.86 23.22
C ASP A 25 -5.55 -16.67 24.19
N ASP A 26 -6.34 -15.64 23.93
CA ASP A 26 -7.51 -15.26 24.73
C ASP A 26 -8.83 -15.89 24.23
N GLY A 27 -8.75 -16.74 23.19
CA GLY A 27 -9.90 -17.33 22.51
C GLY A 27 -10.74 -16.34 21.69
N ARG A 28 -10.27 -15.09 21.50
CA ARG A 28 -10.93 -14.04 20.71
C ARG A 28 -10.10 -13.59 19.52
N SER A 29 -8.80 -13.72 19.63
CA SER A 29 -7.83 -13.33 18.59
C SER A 29 -7.39 -14.54 17.77
N VAL A 30 -7.01 -14.31 16.51
CA VAL A 30 -6.31 -15.29 15.69
C VAL A 30 -4.83 -15.18 16.01
N ILE A 31 -4.21 -16.25 16.48
CA ILE A 31 -2.77 -16.29 16.72
C ILE A 31 -2.08 -16.79 15.46
N ILE A 32 -1.13 -16.03 14.98
CA ILE A 32 -0.47 -16.23 13.68
C ILE A 32 1.04 -16.34 13.90
N ASP A 33 1.64 -17.42 13.41
CA ASP A 33 3.08 -17.56 13.24
C ASP A 33 3.47 -16.79 11.98
N VAL A 34 4.24 -15.71 12.14
CA VAL A 34 4.59 -14.81 11.05
C VAL A 34 5.71 -15.40 10.21
N ALA A 35 5.48 -15.49 8.91
CA ALA A 35 6.52 -15.85 7.94
C ALA A 35 7.21 -14.62 7.36
N TYR A 36 6.43 -13.64 6.92
CA TYR A 36 6.91 -12.38 6.34
C TYR A 36 6.17 -11.19 6.93
N ALA A 37 6.88 -10.10 7.16
CA ALA A 37 6.30 -8.82 7.56
C ALA A 37 6.55 -7.75 6.49
N GLY A 38 5.49 -7.02 6.15
CA GLY A 38 5.55 -5.94 5.17
C GLY A 38 5.95 -4.62 5.81
N VAL A 39 6.98 -3.95 5.27
CA VAL A 39 7.34 -2.61 5.71
C VAL A 39 6.68 -1.58 4.81
N SER A 40 5.97 -0.63 5.42
CA SER A 40 5.14 0.35 4.76
C SER A 40 5.50 1.77 5.16
N PHE A 41 5.10 2.75 4.35
CA PHE A 41 5.35 4.16 4.67
C PHE A 41 4.70 4.62 5.99
N PRO A 42 3.48 4.17 6.37
CA PRO A 42 2.94 4.38 7.71
C PRO A 42 3.88 3.92 8.84
N ASP A 43 4.50 2.73 8.71
CA ASP A 43 5.42 2.21 9.71
C ASP A 43 6.63 3.14 9.87
N LEU A 44 7.22 3.57 8.75
CA LEU A 44 8.33 4.54 8.77
C LEU A 44 7.92 5.86 9.43
N LEU A 45 6.73 6.39 9.13
CA LEU A 45 6.23 7.62 9.76
C LEU A 45 5.99 7.44 11.27
N GLN A 46 5.55 6.25 11.71
CA GLN A 46 5.39 5.95 13.13
C GLN A 46 6.74 6.00 13.87
N THR A 47 7.83 5.48 13.27
CA THR A 47 9.17 5.58 13.89
C THR A 47 9.64 7.01 14.07
N LYS A 48 9.09 7.96 13.31
CA LYS A 48 9.39 9.40 13.36
C LYS A 48 8.37 10.21 14.17
N GLY A 49 7.32 9.57 14.69
CA GLY A 49 6.21 10.28 15.35
C GLY A 49 5.41 11.19 14.40
N MET A 50 5.45 10.93 13.09
CA MET A 50 4.85 11.76 12.04
C MET A 50 3.55 11.17 11.44
N TYR A 51 3.12 10.00 11.94
CA TYR A 51 1.87 9.39 11.49
C TYR A 51 0.69 9.87 12.35
N GLN A 52 -0.56 9.64 11.88
CA GLN A 52 -1.78 10.04 12.61
C GLN A 52 -1.90 9.27 13.93
N ILE A 53 -1.61 7.96 13.89
CA ILE A 53 -1.55 7.09 15.08
C ILE A 53 -0.14 7.15 15.63
N ARG A 54 0.01 7.67 16.86
CA ARG A 54 1.30 7.93 17.50
C ARG A 54 1.39 7.22 18.85
N PRO A 55 1.73 5.92 18.87
CA PRO A 55 2.00 5.24 20.12
C PRO A 55 3.21 5.86 20.84
N GLU A 56 3.22 5.84 22.16
CA GLU A 56 4.40 6.22 22.93
C GLU A 56 5.43 5.07 22.94
N PRO A 57 6.71 5.33 22.68
CA PRO A 57 7.74 4.31 22.80
C PRO A 57 7.86 3.80 24.26
N PRO A 58 8.18 2.49 24.47
CA PRO A 58 8.45 1.49 23.43
C PRO A 58 7.18 0.84 22.89
N PHE A 59 7.13 0.57 21.56
CA PHE A 59 6.03 -0.16 20.95
C PHE A 59 6.53 -1.00 19.75
N ILE A 60 5.82 -2.09 19.43
CA ILE A 60 6.08 -2.89 18.24
C ILE A 60 5.29 -2.28 17.08
N PRO A 61 5.94 -1.84 15.98
CA PRO A 61 5.25 -1.37 14.78
C PRO A 61 4.76 -2.54 13.91
N GLY A 62 4.31 -2.22 12.71
CA GLY A 62 3.91 -3.17 11.67
C GLY A 62 2.43 -3.18 11.42
N VAL A 63 2.06 -2.73 10.21
CA VAL A 63 0.66 -2.64 9.79
C VAL A 63 0.19 -3.87 9.03
N GLU A 64 1.10 -4.70 8.53
CA GLU A 64 0.74 -5.94 7.85
C GLU A 64 1.82 -7.01 7.93
N ALA A 65 1.37 -8.27 7.92
CA ALA A 65 2.21 -9.46 7.84
C ALA A 65 1.44 -10.60 7.16
N SER A 66 2.14 -11.68 6.88
CA SER A 66 1.57 -12.96 6.48
C SER A 66 2.19 -14.10 7.26
N GLY A 67 1.47 -15.19 7.37
CA GLY A 67 1.94 -16.34 8.11
C GLY A 67 0.91 -17.46 8.13
N VAL A 68 1.05 -18.32 9.13
CA VAL A 68 0.19 -19.50 9.32
C VAL A 68 -0.57 -19.38 10.64
N VAL A 69 -1.86 -19.67 10.60
CA VAL A 69 -2.71 -19.67 11.79
C VAL A 69 -2.26 -20.77 12.74
N ARG A 70 -1.91 -20.39 13.98
CA ARG A 70 -1.61 -21.29 15.09
C ARG A 70 -2.88 -21.68 15.84
N SER A 71 -3.74 -20.71 16.12
CA SER A 71 -5.05 -20.88 16.72
C SER A 71 -6.02 -19.79 16.26
N ALA A 72 -7.32 -20.10 16.29
CA ALA A 72 -8.38 -19.16 15.93
C ALA A 72 -9.58 -19.30 16.88
N PRO A 73 -10.40 -18.25 17.06
CA PRO A 73 -11.60 -18.28 17.89
C PRO A 73 -12.59 -19.33 17.44
N ALA A 74 -13.33 -19.91 18.38
CA ALA A 74 -14.41 -20.85 18.06
C ALA A 74 -15.47 -20.18 17.18
N GLY A 75 -15.81 -20.85 16.07
CA GLY A 75 -16.75 -20.32 15.06
C GLY A 75 -16.15 -19.39 14.01
N SER A 76 -14.83 -19.21 14.03
CA SER A 76 -14.10 -18.54 12.95
C SER A 76 -14.08 -19.41 11.69
N ASP A 77 -14.02 -18.78 10.52
CA ASP A 77 -13.77 -19.43 9.22
C ASP A 77 -12.30 -19.87 9.08
N LEU A 78 -11.43 -19.43 10.00
CA LEU A 78 -10.01 -19.75 10.03
C LEU A 78 -9.74 -20.95 10.93
N VAL A 79 -8.83 -21.83 10.49
CA VAL A 79 -8.41 -23.00 11.25
C VAL A 79 -6.87 -23.05 11.35
N PRO A 80 -6.29 -23.72 12.35
CA PRO A 80 -4.85 -23.95 12.43
C PRO A 80 -4.30 -24.56 11.13
N GLY A 81 -3.20 -23.98 10.63
CA GLY A 81 -2.60 -24.35 9.36
C GLY A 81 -3.04 -23.49 8.17
N ASP A 82 -4.07 -22.68 8.28
CA ASP A 82 -4.45 -21.75 7.21
C ASP A 82 -3.35 -20.71 6.96
N ARG A 83 -3.07 -20.47 5.67
CA ARG A 83 -2.18 -19.41 5.21
C ARG A 83 -2.96 -18.12 5.15
N VAL A 84 -2.46 -17.08 5.83
CA VAL A 84 -3.19 -15.84 6.00
C VAL A 84 -2.31 -14.61 5.80
N ALA A 85 -2.94 -13.51 5.42
CA ALA A 85 -2.42 -12.17 5.60
C ALA A 85 -3.20 -11.47 6.71
N VAL A 86 -2.53 -10.66 7.51
CA VAL A 86 -3.11 -9.88 8.60
C VAL A 86 -2.82 -8.41 8.39
N TRP A 87 -3.82 -7.58 8.63
CA TRP A 87 -3.69 -6.14 8.78
C TRP A 87 -4.00 -5.76 10.22
N GLY A 88 -3.15 -4.93 10.83
CA GLY A 88 -3.37 -4.56 12.22
C GLY A 88 -2.27 -3.65 12.76
N SER A 89 -1.94 -3.84 14.01
CA SER A 89 -0.78 -3.27 14.67
C SER A 89 0.08 -4.40 15.23
N THR A 90 1.36 -4.14 15.48
CA THR A 90 2.30 -5.11 16.05
C THR A 90 2.71 -6.27 15.13
N CYS A 91 2.57 -6.09 13.81
CA CYS A 91 2.89 -7.17 12.85
C CYS A 91 4.38 -7.44 12.67
N HIS A 92 5.27 -6.62 13.22
CA HIS A 92 6.72 -6.81 13.12
C HIS A 92 7.27 -7.65 14.29
N ALA A 93 6.73 -8.87 14.45
CA ALA A 93 7.10 -9.84 15.47
C ALA A 93 6.95 -11.27 14.95
N GLU A 94 7.57 -12.25 15.64
CA GLU A 94 7.47 -13.66 15.26
C GLU A 94 6.05 -14.23 15.40
N VAL A 95 5.27 -13.68 16.36
CA VAL A 95 3.88 -14.11 16.60
C VAL A 95 2.98 -12.89 16.75
N VAL A 96 1.85 -12.91 16.09
CA VAL A 96 0.86 -11.81 16.12
C VAL A 96 -0.51 -12.33 16.57
N ALA A 97 -1.20 -11.55 17.41
CA ALA A 97 -2.62 -11.73 17.72
C ALA A 97 -3.44 -10.78 16.82
N GLY A 98 -4.08 -11.32 15.80
CA GLY A 98 -4.90 -10.57 14.85
C GLY A 98 -6.38 -10.55 15.23
N ASN A 99 -7.05 -9.41 15.01
CA ASN A 99 -8.51 -9.39 15.04
C ASN A 99 -9.06 -10.25 13.87
N PRO A 100 -10.00 -11.18 14.09
CA PRO A 100 -10.56 -12.02 13.04
C PRO A 100 -11.06 -11.26 11.80
N ASP A 101 -11.60 -10.06 11.98
CA ASP A 101 -12.08 -9.21 10.87
C ASP A 101 -10.94 -8.61 10.01
N GLN A 102 -9.70 -8.71 10.50
CA GLN A 102 -8.50 -8.17 9.88
C GLN A 102 -7.53 -9.28 9.41
N VAL A 103 -7.96 -10.54 9.48
CA VAL A 103 -7.19 -11.70 9.01
C VAL A 103 -7.88 -12.28 7.79
N PHE A 104 -7.11 -12.43 6.72
CA PHE A 104 -7.61 -12.82 5.40
C PHE A 104 -6.91 -14.08 4.93
N LYS A 105 -7.69 -15.11 4.62
CA LYS A 105 -7.15 -16.36 4.05
C LYS A 105 -6.54 -16.07 2.68
N LEU A 106 -5.33 -16.54 2.46
CA LEU A 106 -4.65 -16.39 1.16
C LEU A 106 -5.14 -17.45 0.19
N PRO A 107 -5.40 -17.08 -1.08
CA PRO A 107 -5.66 -18.06 -2.13
C PRO A 107 -4.40 -18.89 -2.43
N ASP A 108 -4.58 -20.06 -3.00
CA ASP A 108 -3.49 -21.00 -3.28
C ASP A 108 -2.45 -20.43 -4.25
N GLU A 109 -2.87 -19.54 -5.14
CA GLU A 109 -2.03 -18.85 -6.12
C GLU A 109 -1.04 -17.85 -5.51
N MET A 110 -1.21 -17.48 -4.24
CA MET A 110 -0.42 -16.44 -3.57
C MET A 110 0.53 -17.06 -2.54
N SER A 111 1.83 -16.76 -2.62
CA SER A 111 2.83 -17.13 -1.60
C SER A 111 2.63 -16.32 -0.31
N LEU A 112 3.26 -16.75 0.81
CA LEU A 112 3.25 -15.96 2.04
C LEU A 112 3.95 -14.61 1.86
N ALA A 113 5.05 -14.56 1.09
CA ALA A 113 5.72 -13.32 0.77
C ALA A 113 4.80 -12.33 0.03
N GLU A 114 4.05 -12.81 -0.98
CA GLU A 114 3.05 -12.00 -1.67
C GLU A 114 1.91 -11.56 -0.72
N GLY A 115 1.52 -12.43 0.22
CA GLY A 115 0.52 -12.13 1.25
C GLY A 115 0.90 -10.94 2.13
N ALA A 116 2.18 -10.84 2.55
CA ALA A 116 2.71 -9.70 3.31
C ALA A 116 2.83 -8.40 2.49
N ALA A 117 2.62 -8.46 1.17
CA ALA A 117 2.60 -7.33 0.26
C ALA A 117 1.18 -6.94 -0.20
N PHE A 118 0.16 -7.67 0.25
CA PHE A 118 -1.17 -7.65 -0.37
C PHE A 118 -2.15 -6.72 0.33
N VAL A 119 -2.43 -6.94 1.63
CA VAL A 119 -3.61 -6.35 2.27
C VAL A 119 -3.58 -4.83 2.21
N LEU A 120 -2.57 -4.19 2.77
CA LEU A 120 -2.52 -2.72 2.84
C LEU A 120 -2.54 -2.07 1.46
N ASN A 121 -1.68 -2.53 0.55
CA ASN A 121 -1.50 -1.88 -0.74
C ASN A 121 -2.69 -2.09 -1.67
N TYR A 122 -3.20 -3.32 -1.77
CA TYR A 122 -4.26 -3.63 -2.73
C TYR A 122 -5.64 -3.23 -2.24
N GLN A 123 -5.91 -3.34 -0.94
CA GLN A 123 -7.15 -2.78 -0.39
C GLN A 123 -7.17 -1.25 -0.50
N THR A 124 -6.03 -0.59 -0.23
CA THR A 124 -5.90 0.86 -0.49
C THR A 124 -6.15 1.17 -1.97
N ALA A 125 -5.55 0.43 -2.91
CA ALA A 125 -5.73 0.67 -4.34
C ALA A 125 -7.19 0.48 -4.77
N MET A 126 -7.83 -0.61 -4.38
CA MET A 126 -9.24 -0.89 -4.70
C MET A 126 -10.15 0.20 -4.13
N PHE A 127 -10.03 0.53 -2.85
CA PHE A 127 -10.81 1.58 -2.21
C PHE A 127 -10.63 2.93 -2.90
N CYS A 128 -9.39 3.34 -3.15
CA CYS A 128 -9.09 4.64 -3.74
C CYS A 128 -9.55 4.75 -5.20
N LEU A 129 -9.33 3.70 -5.99
CA LEU A 129 -9.70 3.71 -7.41
C LEU A 129 -11.21 3.57 -7.59
N VAL A 130 -11.85 2.63 -6.89
CA VAL A 130 -13.25 2.26 -7.12
C VAL A 130 -14.19 3.03 -6.18
N ASP A 131 -14.05 2.84 -4.86
CA ASP A 131 -15.04 3.35 -3.90
C ASP A 131 -14.99 4.87 -3.80
N ARG A 132 -13.78 5.47 -3.86
CA ARG A 132 -13.61 6.92 -3.82
C ARG A 132 -13.49 7.54 -5.20
N GLY A 133 -12.69 6.94 -6.06
CA GLY A 133 -12.39 7.45 -7.39
C GLY A 133 -13.47 7.16 -8.43
N GLY A 134 -14.30 6.13 -8.23
CA GLY A 134 -15.34 5.73 -9.18
C GLY A 134 -14.78 5.32 -10.54
N LEU A 135 -13.64 4.62 -10.55
CA LEU A 135 -12.97 4.15 -11.78
C LEU A 135 -13.90 3.29 -12.63
N LYS A 136 -13.92 3.55 -13.93
CA LYS A 136 -14.67 2.78 -14.92
C LYS A 136 -13.74 2.15 -15.94
N ALA A 137 -14.15 1.02 -16.52
CA ALA A 137 -13.43 0.41 -17.62
C ALA A 137 -13.27 1.40 -18.79
N GLY A 138 -12.08 1.41 -19.40
CA GLY A 138 -11.70 2.32 -20.49
C GLY A 138 -11.23 3.71 -20.04
N GLU A 139 -11.35 4.08 -18.77
CA GLU A 139 -10.80 5.34 -18.27
C GLU A 139 -9.27 5.29 -18.14
N SER A 140 -8.61 6.39 -18.51
CA SER A 140 -7.17 6.55 -18.39
C SER A 140 -6.77 6.95 -16.96
N VAL A 141 -5.67 6.35 -16.46
CA VAL A 141 -5.17 6.57 -15.10
C VAL A 141 -3.71 7.00 -15.12
N LEU A 142 -3.40 8.14 -14.48
CA LEU A 142 -2.04 8.54 -14.14
C LEU A 142 -1.76 8.14 -12.70
N VAL A 143 -0.72 7.34 -12.47
CA VAL A 143 -0.28 6.90 -11.15
C VAL A 143 1.01 7.61 -10.79
N LEU A 144 0.99 8.47 -9.76
CA LEU A 144 2.18 9.10 -9.22
C LEU A 144 2.90 8.11 -8.28
N GLY A 145 4.23 8.11 -8.27
CA GLY A 145 4.99 7.16 -7.47
C GLY A 145 4.75 5.70 -7.89
N ALA A 146 4.60 5.47 -9.20
CA ALA A 146 4.14 4.24 -9.82
C ALA A 146 4.98 2.98 -9.52
N ALA A 147 6.22 3.14 -9.05
CA ALA A 147 7.12 2.02 -8.73
C ALA A 147 7.11 1.63 -7.25
N GLY A 148 6.40 2.33 -6.38
CA GLY A 148 6.23 1.97 -4.96
C GLY A 148 5.12 0.94 -4.76
N GLY A 149 5.00 0.39 -3.55
CA GLY A 149 3.99 -0.64 -3.23
C GLY A 149 2.56 -0.21 -3.58
N VAL A 150 2.15 0.99 -3.15
CA VAL A 150 0.81 1.55 -3.42
C VAL A 150 0.64 1.92 -4.91
N GLY A 151 1.73 2.31 -5.60
CA GLY A 151 1.69 2.63 -7.02
C GLY A 151 1.55 1.38 -7.90
N THR A 152 2.33 0.34 -7.64
CA THR A 152 2.25 -0.93 -8.38
C THR A 152 0.92 -1.63 -8.18
N SER A 153 0.36 -1.60 -6.96
CA SER A 153 -0.97 -2.15 -6.69
C SER A 153 -2.07 -1.38 -7.44
N ALA A 154 -1.98 -0.04 -7.49
CA ALA A 154 -2.94 0.77 -8.26
C ALA A 154 -2.90 0.45 -9.76
N ILE A 155 -1.71 0.26 -10.33
CA ILE A 155 -1.55 -0.15 -11.74
C ILE A 155 -2.23 -1.49 -11.99
N GLN A 156 -1.93 -2.50 -11.17
CA GLN A 156 -2.48 -3.85 -11.35
C GLN A 156 -3.99 -3.89 -11.17
N VAL A 157 -4.52 -3.23 -10.12
CA VAL A 157 -5.97 -3.16 -9.89
C VAL A 157 -6.67 -2.42 -11.03
N ALA A 158 -6.15 -1.25 -11.45
CA ALA A 158 -6.73 -0.49 -12.56
C ALA A 158 -6.73 -1.32 -13.85
N LYS A 159 -5.62 -2.01 -14.15
CA LYS A 159 -5.50 -2.89 -15.33
C LYS A 159 -6.51 -4.05 -15.27
N GLY A 160 -6.59 -4.73 -14.13
CA GLY A 160 -7.53 -5.84 -13.91
C GLY A 160 -9.00 -5.43 -14.01
N LEU A 161 -9.32 -4.16 -13.74
CA LEU A 161 -10.65 -3.58 -13.90
C LEU A 161 -10.91 -3.02 -15.32
N GLY A 162 -9.97 -3.19 -16.26
CA GLY A 162 -10.12 -2.76 -17.65
C GLY A 162 -9.92 -1.27 -17.89
N ALA A 163 -9.23 -0.56 -17.00
CA ALA A 163 -8.80 0.81 -17.24
C ALA A 163 -7.71 0.85 -18.34
N GLY A 164 -7.57 1.98 -19.00
CA GLY A 164 -6.50 2.21 -19.97
C GLY A 164 -6.68 3.47 -20.82
N PRO A 165 -5.57 4.11 -21.19
CA PRO A 165 -4.18 3.78 -20.84
C PRO A 165 -3.83 4.08 -19.39
N ILE A 166 -2.91 3.29 -18.83
CA ILE A 166 -2.35 3.49 -17.50
C ILE A 166 -0.94 4.07 -17.66
N ILE A 167 -0.72 5.24 -17.08
CA ILE A 167 0.54 5.98 -17.19
C ILE A 167 1.19 6.02 -15.81
N GLY A 168 2.40 5.48 -15.68
CA GLY A 168 3.17 5.52 -14.44
C GLY A 168 4.17 6.66 -14.41
N LEU A 169 4.07 7.58 -13.42
CA LEU A 169 5.08 8.62 -13.19
C LEU A 169 6.10 8.13 -12.16
N VAL A 170 7.38 8.13 -12.54
CA VAL A 170 8.49 7.59 -11.76
C VAL A 170 9.72 8.50 -11.79
N SER A 171 10.64 8.33 -10.83
CA SER A 171 11.82 9.21 -10.69
C SER A 171 13.05 8.73 -11.46
N THR A 172 13.14 7.45 -11.82
CA THR A 172 14.33 6.89 -12.52
C THR A 172 13.92 5.86 -13.58
N ALA A 173 14.83 5.53 -14.49
CA ALA A 173 14.61 4.53 -15.52
C ALA A 173 14.42 3.12 -14.95
N GLU A 174 15.11 2.77 -13.85
CA GLU A 174 14.96 1.50 -13.15
C GLU A 174 13.53 1.39 -12.58
N LYS A 175 13.03 2.47 -11.98
CA LYS A 175 11.65 2.55 -11.47
C LYS A 175 10.61 2.49 -12.60
N ALA A 176 10.94 2.96 -13.80
CA ALA A 176 10.08 2.83 -14.97
C ALA A 176 9.89 1.35 -15.35
N GLN A 177 10.95 0.54 -15.26
CA GLN A 177 10.85 -0.90 -15.50
C GLN A 177 9.92 -1.59 -14.50
N VAL A 178 9.97 -1.20 -13.22
CA VAL A 178 9.07 -1.74 -12.18
C VAL A 178 7.60 -1.39 -12.49
N ALA A 179 7.32 -0.15 -12.84
CA ALA A 179 5.96 0.28 -13.19
C ALA A 179 5.44 -0.42 -14.47
N ALA A 180 6.28 -0.58 -15.49
CA ALA A 180 5.96 -1.31 -16.71
C ALA A 180 5.69 -2.80 -16.42
N ALA A 181 6.53 -3.45 -15.60
CA ALA A 181 6.34 -4.83 -15.18
C ALA A 181 5.05 -5.02 -14.36
N ALA A 182 4.62 -4.00 -13.61
CA ALA A 182 3.33 -3.99 -12.92
C ALA A 182 2.13 -3.82 -13.88
N GLY A 183 2.34 -3.49 -15.15
CA GLY A 183 1.30 -3.39 -16.18
C GLY A 183 0.98 -1.97 -16.65
N ALA A 184 1.80 -0.95 -16.33
CA ALA A 184 1.65 0.37 -16.91
C ALA A 184 1.85 0.31 -18.43
N ASP A 185 0.94 0.94 -19.19
CA ASP A 185 1.02 0.99 -20.65
C ASP A 185 2.09 2.00 -21.10
N HIS A 186 2.31 3.05 -20.31
CA HIS A 186 3.34 4.05 -20.51
C HIS A 186 4.02 4.39 -19.19
N THR A 187 5.29 4.76 -19.25
CA THR A 187 6.03 5.31 -18.12
C THR A 187 6.62 6.66 -18.49
N VAL A 188 6.49 7.63 -17.59
CA VAL A 188 7.01 8.99 -17.73
C VAL A 188 7.98 9.26 -16.59
N LEU A 189 9.15 9.85 -16.92
CA LEU A 189 10.11 10.26 -15.90
C LEU A 189 9.76 11.64 -15.35
N VAL A 190 9.94 11.81 -14.05
CA VAL A 190 9.79 13.12 -13.39
C VAL A 190 10.80 14.09 -13.99
N SER A 191 10.30 15.15 -14.58
CA SER A 191 11.04 16.27 -15.21
C SER A 191 10.21 17.54 -15.07
N ASP A 192 10.72 18.68 -15.51
CA ASP A 192 9.92 19.92 -15.54
C ASP A 192 8.76 19.83 -16.56
N ASN A 193 8.83 18.91 -17.52
CA ASN A 193 7.88 18.76 -18.62
C ASN A 193 7.04 17.47 -18.56
N TRP A 194 7.13 16.67 -17.48
CA TRP A 194 6.46 15.37 -17.41
C TRP A 194 4.93 15.44 -17.66
N LYS A 195 4.30 16.53 -17.25
CA LYS A 195 2.87 16.78 -17.50
C LYS A 195 2.58 16.88 -19.00
N ASP A 196 3.43 17.54 -19.77
CA ASP A 196 3.23 17.71 -21.20
C ASP A 196 3.42 16.38 -21.95
N GLU A 197 4.33 15.51 -21.47
CA GLU A 197 4.46 14.13 -21.97
C GLU A 197 3.17 13.31 -21.70
N VAL A 198 2.56 13.44 -20.51
CA VAL A 198 1.27 12.81 -20.20
C VAL A 198 0.16 13.33 -21.13
N LEU A 199 0.13 14.64 -21.40
CA LEU A 199 -0.82 15.22 -22.34
C LEU A 199 -0.60 14.71 -23.76
N GLU A 200 0.65 14.55 -24.22
CA GLU A 200 0.98 14.01 -25.53
C GLU A 200 0.47 12.55 -25.67
N ILE A 201 0.75 11.68 -24.68
CA ILE A 201 0.27 10.29 -24.62
C ILE A 201 -1.25 10.22 -24.76
N THR A 202 -1.97 11.20 -24.20
CA THR A 202 -3.45 11.26 -24.21
C THR A 202 -4.02 12.11 -25.34
N GLY A 203 -3.21 12.47 -26.35
CA GLY A 203 -3.63 13.28 -27.49
C GLY A 203 -4.10 14.69 -27.10
N GLY A 204 -3.57 15.27 -26.04
CA GLY A 204 -3.91 16.58 -25.51
C GLY A 204 -5.15 16.61 -24.62
N ARG A 205 -5.88 15.49 -24.48
CA ARG A 205 -7.11 15.39 -23.68
C ARG A 205 -6.81 15.43 -22.16
N GLY A 206 -5.75 14.80 -21.73
CA GLY A 206 -5.44 14.49 -20.33
C GLY A 206 -6.05 13.17 -19.86
N VAL A 207 -5.76 12.78 -18.61
CA VAL A 207 -6.22 11.52 -18.00
C VAL A 207 -7.55 11.70 -17.25
N ASP A 208 -8.36 10.64 -17.19
CA ASP A 208 -9.63 10.67 -16.47
C ASP A 208 -9.43 10.66 -14.96
N MET A 209 -8.37 9.97 -14.50
CA MET A 209 -8.01 9.91 -13.07
C MET A 209 -6.51 10.09 -12.86
N THR A 210 -6.14 10.86 -11.82
CA THR A 210 -4.80 10.85 -11.23
C THR A 210 -4.88 10.20 -9.85
N TYR A 211 -4.06 9.16 -9.62
CA TYR A 211 -3.90 8.49 -8.34
C TYR A 211 -2.65 9.02 -7.65
N ASP A 212 -2.80 9.74 -6.54
CA ASP A 212 -1.71 10.49 -5.92
C ASP A 212 -1.41 10.07 -4.47
N PRO A 213 -0.44 9.15 -4.26
CA PRO A 213 0.10 8.83 -2.95
C PRO A 213 1.29 9.74 -2.55
N VAL A 214 1.70 10.67 -3.41
CA VAL A 214 2.95 11.44 -3.29
C VAL A 214 2.71 12.84 -2.72
N GLY A 215 1.73 13.57 -3.26
CA GLY A 215 1.50 14.96 -2.90
C GLY A 215 2.66 15.89 -3.32
N GLY A 216 2.91 16.92 -2.51
CA GLY A 216 4.02 17.86 -2.72
C GLY A 216 3.92 18.66 -4.02
N ASP A 217 5.06 18.96 -4.62
CA ASP A 217 5.22 19.78 -5.82
C ASP A 217 4.53 19.20 -7.08
N ARG A 218 4.39 17.86 -7.15
CA ARG A 218 3.78 17.17 -8.30
C ARG A 218 2.26 17.27 -8.34
N PHE A 219 1.62 17.56 -7.22
CA PHE A 219 0.17 17.60 -7.08
C PHE A 219 -0.50 18.54 -8.10
N LEU A 220 0.02 19.78 -8.24
CA LEU A 220 -0.59 20.77 -9.15
C LEU A 220 -0.52 20.33 -10.62
N ASP A 221 0.57 19.72 -11.03
CA ASP A 221 0.70 19.19 -12.39
C ASP A 221 -0.10 17.91 -12.58
N GLY A 222 -0.28 17.10 -11.53
CA GLY A 222 -1.26 16.00 -11.51
C GLY A 222 -2.69 16.48 -11.76
N VAL A 223 -3.09 17.62 -11.18
CA VAL A 223 -4.39 18.25 -11.49
C VAL A 223 -4.44 18.82 -12.91
N ARG A 224 -3.36 19.39 -13.40
CA ARG A 224 -3.28 19.96 -14.76
C ARG A 224 -3.28 18.88 -15.85
N ALA A 225 -2.80 17.68 -15.54
CA ALA A 225 -2.80 16.52 -16.43
C ALA A 225 -4.20 15.88 -16.61
N LEU A 226 -5.18 16.24 -15.75
CA LEU A 226 -6.55 15.71 -15.84
C LEU A 226 -7.24 16.15 -17.13
N ALA A 227 -8.06 15.30 -17.67
CA ALA A 227 -9.07 15.62 -18.66
C ALA A 227 -10.16 16.53 -18.05
N ARG A 228 -11.01 17.13 -18.90
CA ARG A 228 -12.23 17.81 -18.43
C ARG A 228 -13.11 16.81 -17.67
N SER A 229 -13.61 17.22 -16.53
CA SER A 229 -14.40 16.38 -15.61
C SER A 229 -13.64 15.20 -14.98
N GLY A 230 -12.31 15.15 -15.12
CA GLY A 230 -11.46 14.18 -14.45
C GLY A 230 -11.33 14.44 -12.94
N ARG A 231 -10.70 13.50 -12.24
CA ARG A 231 -10.50 13.61 -10.77
C ARG A 231 -9.09 13.19 -10.36
N LEU A 232 -8.57 13.91 -9.36
CA LEU A 232 -7.37 13.50 -8.65
C LEU A 232 -7.79 12.88 -7.31
N VAL A 233 -7.35 11.65 -7.08
CA VAL A 233 -7.58 10.92 -5.83
C VAL A 233 -6.36 11.08 -4.94
N VAL A 234 -6.54 11.75 -3.80
CA VAL A 234 -5.49 11.96 -2.78
C VAL A 234 -5.43 10.75 -1.89
N VAL A 235 -4.32 10.01 -1.96
CA VAL A 235 -4.08 8.76 -1.22
C VAL A 235 -3.10 8.98 -0.07
N GLY A 236 -2.11 9.87 -0.26
CA GLY A 236 -1.10 10.15 0.75
C GLY A 236 -0.19 11.30 0.38
N PHE A 237 0.81 11.52 1.23
CA PHE A 237 1.76 12.64 1.11
C PHE A 237 3.20 12.14 1.31
N ALA A 238 3.61 11.13 0.53
CA ALA A 238 4.95 10.53 0.66
C ALA A 238 6.10 11.52 0.37
N ALA A 239 5.83 12.64 -0.31
CA ALA A 239 6.79 13.74 -0.44
C ALA A 239 7.02 14.51 0.86
N GLY A 240 6.12 14.36 1.85
CA GLY A 240 6.19 15.04 3.16
C GLY A 240 5.49 16.39 3.21
N GLU A 241 5.13 16.97 2.06
CA GLU A 241 4.45 18.27 1.97
C GLU A 241 2.97 18.08 1.59
N ILE A 242 2.07 18.71 2.35
CA ILE A 242 0.64 18.77 2.04
C ILE A 242 0.41 19.90 1.04
N PRO A 243 -0.03 19.61 -0.19
CA PRO A 243 -0.17 20.63 -1.23
C PRO A 243 -1.35 21.56 -0.99
N THR A 244 -1.28 22.76 -1.55
CA THR A 244 -2.38 23.73 -1.60
C THR A 244 -2.83 23.99 -3.02
N ILE A 245 -4.12 24.27 -3.24
CA ILE A 245 -4.65 24.59 -4.55
C ILE A 245 -5.58 25.78 -4.51
N LYS A 246 -5.50 26.64 -5.52
CA LYS A 246 -6.49 27.70 -5.77
C LYS A 246 -7.72 27.05 -6.42
N VAL A 247 -8.87 27.07 -5.76
CA VAL A 247 -10.10 26.36 -6.15
C VAL A 247 -10.67 26.75 -7.52
N ASN A 248 -10.33 27.93 -8.06
CA ASN A 248 -10.70 28.33 -9.41
C ASN A 248 -10.14 27.37 -10.49
N ARG A 249 -9.04 26.64 -10.19
CA ARG A 249 -8.49 25.62 -11.09
C ARG A 249 -9.44 24.42 -11.28
N LEU A 250 -10.21 24.11 -10.24
CA LEU A 250 -11.21 23.04 -10.30
C LEU A 250 -12.40 23.49 -11.14
N LEU A 251 -12.90 24.70 -10.89
CA LEU A 251 -14.07 25.27 -11.56
C LEU A 251 -13.87 25.32 -13.09
N LEU A 252 -12.76 25.85 -13.58
CA LEU A 252 -12.54 26.14 -14.99
C LEU A 252 -12.45 24.90 -15.89
N ARG A 253 -12.17 23.71 -15.31
CA ARG A 253 -12.10 22.45 -16.04
C ARG A 253 -13.12 21.42 -15.57
N ASN A 254 -13.96 21.77 -14.59
CA ASN A 254 -14.90 20.85 -13.91
C ASN A 254 -14.21 19.61 -13.36
N VAL A 255 -12.98 19.75 -12.83
CA VAL A 255 -12.26 18.63 -12.22
C VAL A 255 -12.53 18.54 -10.73
N SER A 256 -12.33 17.37 -10.15
CA SER A 256 -12.53 17.10 -8.72
C SER A 256 -11.23 16.69 -8.05
N ILE A 257 -11.14 16.96 -6.74
CA ILE A 257 -10.14 16.37 -5.84
C ILE A 257 -10.89 15.56 -4.82
N VAL A 258 -10.52 14.29 -4.68
CA VAL A 258 -11.22 13.31 -3.84
C VAL A 258 -10.26 12.78 -2.79
N GLY A 259 -10.58 12.95 -1.52
CA GLY A 259 -9.82 12.34 -0.42
C GLY A 259 -10.14 10.85 -0.30
N ALA A 260 -9.12 10.03 -0.07
CA ALA A 260 -9.25 8.58 -0.02
C ALA A 260 -8.34 7.99 1.08
N ALA A 261 -8.79 8.06 2.33
CA ALA A 261 -8.13 7.49 3.49
C ALA A 261 -8.74 6.12 3.81
N TRP A 262 -8.16 5.05 3.28
CA TRP A 262 -8.63 3.67 3.49
C TRP A 262 -8.68 3.29 4.98
N GLY A 263 -7.65 3.57 5.75
CA GLY A 263 -7.61 3.26 7.18
C GLY A 263 -8.74 3.91 7.98
N GLU A 264 -9.08 5.17 7.69
CA GLU A 264 -10.20 5.87 8.32
C GLU A 264 -11.56 5.24 7.92
N ALA A 265 -11.70 4.81 6.66
CA ALA A 265 -12.91 4.16 6.20
C ALA A 265 -13.13 2.81 6.88
N ILE A 266 -12.08 1.98 7.01
CA ILE A 266 -12.14 0.70 7.73
C ILE A 266 -12.39 0.90 9.23
N ALA A 267 -11.82 1.94 9.84
CA ALA A 267 -12.09 2.25 11.25
C ALA A 267 -13.56 2.63 11.48
N ALA A 268 -14.20 3.28 10.51
CA ALA A 268 -15.62 3.63 10.56
C ALA A 268 -16.55 2.45 10.19
N ASP A 269 -16.14 1.58 9.30
CA ASP A 269 -16.87 0.38 8.87
C ASP A 269 -15.90 -0.80 8.67
N PRO A 270 -15.69 -1.62 9.71
CA PRO A 270 -14.79 -2.77 9.62
C PRO A 270 -15.18 -3.82 8.57
N ALA A 271 -16.47 -3.95 8.20
CA ALA A 271 -16.92 -4.89 7.19
C ALA A 271 -16.40 -4.55 5.79
N LEU A 272 -16.07 -3.28 5.55
CA LEU A 272 -15.51 -2.81 4.28
C LEU A 272 -14.21 -3.52 3.90
N ALA A 273 -13.36 -3.89 4.88
CA ALA A 273 -12.12 -4.60 4.62
C ALA A 273 -12.37 -5.97 3.97
N ARG A 274 -13.38 -6.70 4.46
CA ARG A 274 -13.78 -8.00 3.91
C ARG A 274 -14.38 -7.83 2.51
N ASP A 275 -15.29 -6.88 2.31
CA ASP A 275 -15.87 -6.59 0.99
C ASP A 275 -14.81 -6.25 -0.05
N ILE A 276 -13.83 -5.40 0.31
CA ILE A 276 -12.72 -5.06 -0.59
C ILE A 276 -11.86 -6.28 -0.89
N HIS A 277 -11.55 -7.10 0.12
CA HIS A 277 -10.79 -8.33 -0.06
C HIS A 277 -11.49 -9.27 -1.05
N ASP A 278 -12.78 -9.51 -0.87
CA ASP A 278 -13.55 -10.42 -1.73
C ASP A 278 -13.61 -9.93 -3.19
N ARG A 279 -13.62 -8.62 -3.42
CA ARG A 279 -13.51 -8.03 -4.77
C ARG A 279 -12.11 -8.16 -5.39
N LEU A 280 -11.06 -8.29 -4.58
CA LEU A 280 -9.68 -8.49 -5.04
C LEU A 280 -9.39 -9.94 -5.42
N ILE A 281 -10.01 -10.93 -4.77
CA ILE A 281 -9.74 -12.35 -5.01
C ILE A 281 -9.89 -12.77 -6.48
N PRO A 282 -10.96 -12.38 -7.22
CA PRO A 282 -11.05 -12.69 -8.64
C PRO A 282 -9.90 -12.13 -9.48
N LEU A 283 -9.35 -10.97 -9.11
CA LEU A 283 -8.21 -10.37 -9.80
C LEU A 283 -6.90 -11.14 -9.52
N VAL A 284 -6.75 -11.70 -8.32
CA VAL A 284 -5.64 -12.60 -7.98
C VAL A 284 -5.77 -13.89 -8.78
N GLN A 285 -6.94 -14.54 -8.76
CA GLN A 285 -7.18 -15.80 -9.45
C GLN A 285 -7.02 -15.70 -10.98
N SER A 286 -7.33 -14.53 -11.56
CA SER A 286 -7.08 -14.26 -12.99
C SER A 286 -5.62 -13.97 -13.32
N GLY A 287 -4.74 -13.77 -12.32
CA GLY A 287 -3.36 -13.33 -12.48
C GLY A 287 -3.20 -11.84 -12.79
N ALA A 288 -4.29 -11.05 -12.78
CA ALA A 288 -4.23 -9.60 -12.97
C ALA A 288 -3.59 -8.90 -11.76
N VAL A 289 -3.71 -9.47 -10.58
CA VAL A 289 -3.07 -9.02 -9.35
C VAL A 289 -2.06 -10.08 -8.90
N LYS A 290 -0.81 -9.67 -8.87
CA LYS A 290 0.32 -10.43 -8.32
C LYS A 290 1.28 -9.44 -7.64
N PRO A 291 1.29 -9.36 -6.28
CA PRO A 291 2.08 -8.36 -5.58
C PRO A 291 3.57 -8.45 -5.90
N PRO A 292 4.18 -7.40 -6.49
CA PRO A 292 5.61 -7.40 -6.74
C PRO A 292 6.36 -7.13 -5.43
N ILE A 293 7.40 -7.93 -5.17
CA ILE A 293 8.30 -7.79 -4.04
C ILE A 293 9.58 -7.16 -4.56
N GLY A 294 9.98 -6.04 -3.97
CA GLY A 294 11.20 -5.32 -4.35
C GLY A 294 12.42 -5.92 -3.65
N GLN A 295 12.44 -5.83 -2.34
CA GLN A 295 13.53 -6.33 -1.51
C GLN A 295 12.98 -7.10 -0.33
N THR A 296 13.65 -8.22 0.01
CA THR A 296 13.40 -8.97 1.24
C THR A 296 14.67 -8.99 2.07
N PHE A 297 14.55 -8.56 3.32
CA PHE A 297 15.63 -8.56 4.31
C PHE A 297 15.45 -9.73 5.28
N SER A 298 16.51 -10.18 5.95
CA SER A 298 16.33 -11.08 7.10
C SER A 298 15.77 -10.31 8.29
N PHE A 299 15.22 -11.00 9.29
CA PHE A 299 14.72 -10.36 10.51
C PHE A 299 15.82 -9.55 11.21
N GLU A 300 17.07 -10.04 11.23
CA GLU A 300 18.23 -9.37 11.80
C GLU A 300 18.54 -8.04 11.10
N ASN A 301 18.19 -7.93 9.81
CA ASN A 301 18.40 -6.74 8.97
C ASN A 301 17.10 -5.94 8.75
N ALA A 302 16.04 -6.18 9.55
CA ALA A 302 14.75 -5.50 9.40
C ALA A 302 14.85 -3.96 9.46
N ILE A 303 15.82 -3.41 10.19
CA ILE A 303 16.08 -1.97 10.25
C ILE A 303 16.51 -1.41 8.88
N ASP A 304 17.25 -2.18 8.08
CA ASP A 304 17.66 -1.75 6.74
C ASP A 304 16.48 -1.71 5.75
N ALA A 305 15.44 -2.52 5.99
CA ALA A 305 14.18 -2.40 5.27
C ALA A 305 13.53 -1.02 5.46
N PHE A 306 13.53 -0.49 6.69
CA PHE A 306 13.06 0.88 6.98
C PHE A 306 13.96 1.96 6.35
N ARG A 307 15.27 1.76 6.38
CA ARG A 307 16.23 2.70 5.76
C ARG A 307 16.03 2.79 4.26
N SER A 308 15.75 1.67 3.58
CA SER A 308 15.48 1.65 2.13
C SER A 308 14.24 2.46 1.73
N LEU A 309 13.24 2.52 2.63
CA LEU A 309 12.07 3.38 2.45
C LEU A 309 12.39 4.85 2.71
N ASP A 310 13.20 5.13 3.72
CA ASP A 310 13.55 6.49 4.14
C ASP A 310 14.42 7.21 3.10
N ASP A 311 15.39 6.51 2.51
CA ASP A 311 16.26 7.02 1.44
C ASP A 311 15.62 6.94 0.04
N ARG A 312 14.40 6.40 -0.05
CA ARG A 312 13.63 6.25 -1.30
C ARG A 312 14.29 5.33 -2.33
N SER A 313 15.20 4.45 -1.92
CA SER A 313 15.78 3.43 -2.80
C SER A 313 14.80 2.26 -3.05
N ALA A 314 13.86 2.05 -2.16
CA ALA A 314 12.85 1.01 -2.25
C ALA A 314 12.01 1.08 -3.54
N THR A 315 11.70 -0.10 -4.08
CA THR A 315 10.73 -0.30 -5.17
C THR A 315 9.73 -1.38 -4.77
N ALA A 316 8.53 -1.35 -5.34
CA ALA A 316 7.46 -2.30 -5.03
C ALA A 316 7.25 -2.42 -3.50
N LYS A 317 7.00 -3.63 -2.99
CA LYS A 317 6.87 -3.86 -1.55
C LYS A 317 8.19 -4.31 -0.95
N VAL A 318 8.56 -3.72 0.17
CA VAL A 318 9.70 -4.15 1.00
C VAL A 318 9.19 -5.08 2.10
N LEU A 319 9.88 -6.19 2.29
CA LEU A 319 9.57 -7.19 3.30
C LEU A 319 10.80 -7.45 4.17
N PHE A 320 10.56 -8.01 5.35
CA PHE A 320 11.56 -8.85 6.00
C PHE A 320 10.98 -10.23 6.32
N GLU A 321 11.82 -11.22 6.17
CA GLU A 321 11.52 -12.62 6.46
C GLU A 321 11.68 -12.85 7.96
N VAL A 322 10.64 -13.42 8.58
CA VAL A 322 10.62 -13.73 10.01
C VAL A 322 10.97 -15.21 10.24
N ALA A 323 10.24 -16.11 9.61
CA ALA A 323 10.48 -17.55 9.69
C ALA A 323 10.59 -18.25 8.31
N GLY A 324 10.20 -17.54 7.22
CA GLY A 324 10.16 -18.09 5.87
C GLY A 324 8.98 -19.02 5.61
N GLU A 325 8.97 -19.66 4.43
CA GLU A 325 7.97 -20.65 4.01
C GLU A 325 8.34 -22.06 4.50
#